data_4db4b954517a47505efe3f5d3de728d4
#
_entry.id   4db4b954517a47505efe3f5d3de728d4
#
_cell.length_a   1.000
_cell.length_b   1.000
_cell.length_c   1.000
_cell.angle_alpha   90.00
_cell.angle_beta   90.00
_cell.angle_gamma   90.00
#
_symmetry.space_group_name_H-M   'P 1'
#
loop_
_entity.id
_entity.type
_entity.pdbx_description
1 polymer ?
#
loop_
_entity_poly.entity_id
_entity_poly.type
_entity_poly.pdbx_seq_one_letter_code
_entity_poly.pdbx_strand_id
1 'polypeptide(L)'
;MSTNRKNRICIIIPCYNEAASLPSVAADLRKYLPEAHLLFINDASTDNSETVLNELANDKTTVINLPINLGIGGGVQTGLLYAARNGYDYAVKFDGDGQHPASALKEILAPVISGEADLSIGSRFLTENDGFKSTFMRRLGIRIFRVLSTWLTGQTITDSTSGYRAYNRRALLFAARYYPAFDYPEPEEAILFIRNGLRVREVPCRMAPRENGHSSINPLKSVYYMMKVILSVILAAFRPKKNLQFLDNIGSEQ
;
A
#
# COMPACT_ATOMS: atom_id res chain seq x y z
N MET A 1 -12.18 -3.00 -33.40
CA MET A 1 -11.19 -1.91 -33.24
C MET A 1 -10.95 -1.76 -31.74
N SER A 2 -9.84 -2.30 -31.22
CA SER A 2 -9.46 -2.11 -29.83
C SER A 2 -9.09 -0.65 -29.62
N THR A 3 -9.97 0.12 -29.01
CA THR A 3 -9.62 1.45 -28.53
C THR A 3 -8.53 1.25 -27.47
N ASN A 4 -7.34 1.74 -27.77
CA ASN A 4 -6.18 1.74 -26.86
C ASN A 4 -6.50 2.63 -25.65
N ARG A 5 -7.37 2.13 -24.75
CA ARG A 5 -7.75 2.84 -23.53
C ARG A 5 -6.51 2.92 -22.66
N LYS A 6 -5.99 4.11 -22.49
CA LYS A 6 -4.84 4.36 -21.64
C LYS A 6 -5.16 3.92 -20.20
N ASN A 7 -4.35 3.04 -19.64
CA ASN A 7 -4.50 2.55 -18.26
C ASN A 7 -4.61 3.73 -17.28
N ARG A 8 -5.68 3.75 -16.48
CA ARG A 8 -5.91 4.79 -15.47
C ARG A 8 -5.28 4.37 -14.15
N ILE A 9 -4.24 5.07 -13.74
CA ILE A 9 -3.48 4.77 -12.51
C ILE A 9 -3.78 5.84 -11.46
N CYS A 10 -4.12 5.42 -10.25
CA CYS A 10 -4.28 6.27 -9.07
C CYS A 10 -3.17 5.99 -8.07
N ILE A 11 -2.40 7.00 -7.68
CA ILE A 11 -1.43 6.89 -6.58
C ILE A 11 -2.09 7.44 -5.33
N ILE A 12 -2.28 6.58 -4.33
CA ILE A 12 -2.93 6.88 -3.06
C ILE A 12 -1.84 7.23 -2.05
N ILE A 13 -1.86 8.46 -1.55
CA ILE A 13 -0.87 8.99 -0.62
C ILE A 13 -1.58 9.38 0.69
N PRO A 14 -1.68 8.45 1.68
CA PRO A 14 -2.12 8.82 3.02
C PRO A 14 -1.05 9.68 3.68
N CYS A 15 -1.45 10.74 4.35
CA CYS A 15 -0.55 11.67 5.03
C CYS A 15 -1.15 12.17 6.34
N TYR A 16 -0.28 12.31 7.34
CA TYR A 16 -0.61 12.89 8.65
C TYR A 16 0.60 13.65 9.21
N ASN A 17 0.48 14.99 9.30
CA ASN A 17 1.55 15.88 9.76
C ASN A 17 2.85 15.72 8.96
N GLU A 18 2.74 15.82 7.63
CA GLU A 18 3.83 15.62 6.68
C GLU A 18 4.03 16.83 5.73
N ALA A 19 3.61 18.03 6.15
CA ALA A 19 3.66 19.25 5.34
C ALA A 19 5.02 19.47 4.65
N ALA A 20 6.13 19.12 5.30
CA ALA A 20 7.48 19.35 4.79
C ALA A 20 7.84 18.43 3.60
N SER A 21 7.33 17.19 3.56
CA SER A 21 7.68 16.19 2.53
C SER A 21 6.72 16.19 1.33
N LEU A 22 5.47 16.63 1.51
CA LEU A 22 4.43 16.54 0.49
C LEU A 22 4.79 17.19 -0.86
N PRO A 23 5.41 18.41 -0.92
CA PRO A 23 5.76 19.01 -2.21
C PRO A 23 6.82 18.21 -2.99
N SER A 24 7.85 17.69 -2.30
CA SER A 24 8.89 16.88 -2.94
C SER A 24 8.32 15.51 -3.40
N VAL A 25 7.49 14.88 -2.59
CA VAL A 25 6.78 13.64 -2.95
C VAL A 25 5.93 13.84 -4.20
N ALA A 26 5.13 14.91 -4.26
CA ALA A 26 4.32 15.22 -5.43
C ALA A 26 5.17 15.44 -6.68
N ALA A 27 6.27 16.20 -6.56
CA ALA A 27 7.17 16.48 -7.67
C ALA A 27 7.86 15.21 -8.19
N ASP A 28 8.32 14.33 -7.30
CA ASP A 28 8.95 13.07 -7.67
C ASP A 28 7.95 12.13 -8.35
N LEU A 29 6.74 11.99 -7.83
CA LEU A 29 5.71 11.18 -8.45
C LEU A 29 5.36 11.68 -9.86
N ARG A 30 5.26 12.99 -10.05
CA ARG A 30 5.03 13.62 -11.36
C ARG A 30 6.18 13.38 -12.34
N LYS A 31 7.42 13.38 -11.84
CA LYS A 31 8.62 13.11 -12.67
C LYS A 31 8.62 11.68 -13.21
N TYR A 32 8.29 10.69 -12.40
CA TYR A 32 8.40 9.27 -12.79
C TYR A 32 7.13 8.69 -13.42
N LEU A 33 5.93 9.24 -13.08
CA LEU A 33 4.65 8.78 -13.62
C LEU A 33 3.70 9.96 -13.85
N PRO A 34 3.99 10.85 -14.83
CA PRO A 34 3.25 12.12 -15.04
C PRO A 34 1.78 11.93 -15.44
N GLU A 35 1.40 10.74 -15.94
CA GLU A 35 0.04 10.41 -16.34
C GLU A 35 -0.83 9.93 -15.17
N ALA A 36 -0.24 9.54 -14.03
CA ALA A 36 -0.99 9.05 -12.90
C ALA A 36 -1.80 10.16 -12.23
N HIS A 37 -2.93 9.81 -11.67
CA HIS A 37 -3.68 10.67 -10.78
C HIS A 37 -3.14 10.55 -9.35
N LEU A 38 -2.76 11.66 -8.73
CA LEU A 38 -2.35 11.69 -7.32
C LEU A 38 -3.56 11.92 -6.44
N LEU A 39 -3.72 11.07 -5.43
CA LEU A 39 -4.79 11.15 -4.46
C LEU A 39 -4.20 11.25 -3.06
N PHE A 40 -4.16 12.43 -2.51
CA PHE A 40 -3.75 12.66 -1.13
C PHE A 40 -4.94 12.47 -0.19
N ILE A 41 -4.74 11.68 0.86
CA ILE A 41 -5.70 11.51 1.94
C ILE A 41 -5.11 12.14 3.19
N ASN A 42 -5.54 13.33 3.50
CA ASN A 42 -5.15 14.05 4.71
C ASN A 42 -5.94 13.50 5.90
N ASP A 43 -5.27 12.77 6.77
CA ASP A 43 -5.88 12.07 7.91
C ASP A 43 -6.01 12.99 9.14
N ALA A 44 -6.71 14.13 8.96
CA ALA A 44 -6.94 15.15 9.96
C ALA A 44 -5.61 15.70 10.54
N SER A 45 -4.67 16.09 9.69
CA SER A 45 -3.41 16.70 10.11
C SER A 45 -3.65 17.97 10.94
N THR A 46 -2.76 18.21 11.90
CA THR A 46 -2.78 19.36 12.81
C THR A 46 -1.70 20.40 12.49
N ASP A 47 -0.84 20.11 11.51
CA ASP A 47 0.18 21.02 10.96
C ASP A 47 -0.33 21.72 9.68
N ASN A 48 0.58 22.32 8.90
CA ASN A 48 0.25 23.00 7.65
C ASN A 48 -0.03 22.05 6.46
N SER A 49 -0.17 20.72 6.67
CA SER A 49 -0.36 19.75 5.58
C SER A 49 -1.58 20.08 4.72
N GLU A 50 -2.70 20.49 5.32
CA GLU A 50 -3.91 20.85 4.56
C GLU A 50 -3.67 22.03 3.61
N THR A 51 -2.99 23.08 4.08
CA THR A 51 -2.65 24.24 3.24
C THR A 51 -1.78 23.82 2.05
N VAL A 52 -0.70 23.08 2.33
CA VAL A 52 0.22 22.58 1.30
C VAL A 52 -0.50 21.70 0.28
N LEU A 53 -1.39 20.82 0.73
CA LEU A 53 -2.15 19.94 -0.15
C LEU A 53 -3.12 20.71 -1.04
N ASN A 54 -3.78 21.73 -0.51
CA ASN A 54 -4.68 22.58 -1.29
C ASN A 54 -3.94 23.33 -2.41
N GLU A 55 -2.70 23.73 -2.19
CA GLU A 55 -1.82 24.32 -3.22
C GLU A 55 -1.41 23.31 -4.30
N LEU A 56 -1.29 22.02 -3.96
CA LEU A 56 -0.95 20.94 -4.90
C LEU A 56 -2.16 20.46 -5.72
N ALA A 57 -3.38 20.76 -5.28
CA ALA A 57 -4.62 20.30 -5.91
C ALA A 57 -4.77 20.87 -7.34
N ASN A 58 -5.12 20.00 -8.30
CA ASN A 58 -5.36 20.34 -9.72
C ASN A 58 -6.10 19.20 -10.42
N ASP A 59 -6.31 19.28 -11.74
CA ASP A 59 -7.02 18.26 -12.52
C ASP A 59 -6.45 16.84 -12.42
N LYS A 60 -5.17 16.71 -12.05
CA LYS A 60 -4.49 15.42 -11.86
C LYS A 60 -4.16 15.12 -10.38
N THR A 61 -4.54 16.00 -9.47
CA THR A 61 -4.28 15.86 -8.03
C THR A 61 -5.54 16.16 -7.24
N THR A 62 -6.09 15.14 -6.60
CA THR A 62 -7.23 15.26 -5.67
C THR A 62 -6.75 15.20 -4.24
N VAL A 63 -7.34 16.00 -3.38
CA VAL A 63 -7.14 15.98 -1.93
C VAL A 63 -8.45 15.62 -1.25
N ILE A 64 -8.39 14.67 -0.31
CA ILE A 64 -9.51 14.34 0.57
C ILE A 64 -9.06 14.63 2.00
N ASN A 65 -9.70 15.61 2.64
CA ASN A 65 -9.49 15.90 4.06
C ASN A 65 -10.48 15.08 4.90
N LEU A 66 -9.96 14.20 5.76
CA LEU A 66 -10.78 13.44 6.69
C LEU A 66 -11.15 14.31 7.90
N PRO A 67 -12.37 14.22 8.41
CA PRO A 67 -12.82 15.04 9.53
C PRO A 67 -12.20 14.62 10.88
N ILE A 68 -11.70 13.39 10.97
CA ILE A 68 -11.04 12.81 12.15
C ILE A 68 -9.89 11.92 11.69
N ASN A 69 -8.90 11.73 12.55
CA ASN A 69 -7.80 10.81 12.29
C ASN A 69 -8.29 9.36 12.38
N LEU A 70 -8.24 8.65 11.25
CA LEU A 70 -8.63 7.24 11.14
C LEU A 70 -7.42 6.30 11.18
N GLY A 71 -6.21 6.84 11.26
CA GLY A 71 -4.96 6.10 11.16
C GLY A 71 -4.65 5.65 9.73
N ILE A 72 -3.44 5.11 9.53
CA ILE A 72 -2.92 4.74 8.20
C ILE A 72 -3.88 3.79 7.45
N GLY A 73 -4.46 2.82 8.15
CA GLY A 73 -5.41 1.87 7.56
C GLY A 73 -6.67 2.54 7.03
N GLY A 74 -7.26 3.47 7.80
CA GLY A 74 -8.46 4.21 7.39
C GLY A 74 -8.18 5.16 6.22
N GLY A 75 -7.04 5.85 6.24
CA GLY A 75 -6.60 6.70 5.13
C GLY A 75 -6.43 5.91 3.83
N VAL A 76 -5.73 4.77 3.89
CA VAL A 76 -5.54 3.88 2.73
C VAL A 76 -6.87 3.32 2.24
N GLN A 77 -7.75 2.86 3.13
CA GLN A 77 -9.07 2.35 2.75
C GLN A 77 -9.91 3.41 2.04
N THR A 78 -9.86 4.66 2.51
CA THR A 78 -10.53 5.78 1.85
C THR A 78 -10.02 5.97 0.42
N GLY A 79 -8.70 5.93 0.23
CA GLY A 79 -8.09 6.05 -1.10
C GLY A 79 -8.46 4.88 -2.03
N LEU A 80 -8.45 3.64 -1.52
CA LEU A 80 -8.85 2.46 -2.29
C LEU A 80 -10.32 2.52 -2.70
N LEU A 81 -11.20 2.96 -1.80
CA LEU A 81 -12.63 3.18 -2.10
C LEU A 81 -12.81 4.24 -3.18
N TYR A 82 -12.10 5.37 -3.09
CA TYR A 82 -12.13 6.41 -4.11
C TYR A 82 -11.67 5.87 -5.46
N ALA A 83 -10.51 5.22 -5.52
CA ALA A 83 -9.97 4.68 -6.75
C ALA A 83 -10.91 3.62 -7.39
N ALA A 84 -11.50 2.75 -6.57
CA ALA A 84 -12.46 1.74 -7.03
C ALA A 84 -13.72 2.38 -7.64
N ARG A 85 -14.31 3.37 -6.94
CA ARG A 85 -15.55 4.07 -7.38
C ARG A 85 -15.34 4.92 -8.62
N ASN A 86 -14.16 5.51 -8.78
CA ASN A 86 -13.83 6.36 -9.93
C ASN A 86 -13.28 5.57 -11.14
N GLY A 87 -13.33 4.23 -11.11
CA GLY A 87 -13.01 3.39 -12.26
C GLY A 87 -11.54 3.34 -12.65
N TYR A 88 -10.61 3.49 -11.70
CA TYR A 88 -9.19 3.30 -11.96
C TYR A 88 -8.89 1.82 -12.22
N ASP A 89 -7.99 1.56 -13.17
CA ASP A 89 -7.58 0.21 -13.54
C ASP A 89 -6.51 -0.32 -12.57
N TYR A 90 -5.65 0.59 -12.09
CA TYR A 90 -4.58 0.30 -11.13
C TYR A 90 -4.56 1.34 -10.01
N ALA A 91 -4.17 0.89 -8.82
CA ALA A 91 -3.87 1.78 -7.71
C ALA A 91 -2.49 1.47 -7.15
N VAL A 92 -1.80 2.49 -6.62
CA VAL A 92 -0.54 2.33 -5.90
C VAL A 92 -0.69 3.00 -4.53
N LYS A 93 -0.40 2.27 -3.46
CA LYS A 93 -0.18 2.86 -2.14
C LYS A 93 1.25 3.37 -2.05
N PHE A 94 1.41 4.64 -1.72
CA PHE A 94 2.69 5.35 -1.62
C PHE A 94 2.69 6.20 -0.35
N ASP A 95 3.67 6.03 0.53
CA ASP A 95 3.69 6.78 1.79
C ASP A 95 4.16 8.23 1.59
N GLY A 96 3.51 9.18 2.28
CA GLY A 96 3.78 10.62 2.16
C GLY A 96 5.09 11.08 2.81
N ASP A 97 5.81 10.20 3.53
CA ASP A 97 7.04 10.50 4.27
C ASP A 97 8.32 10.47 3.40
N GLY A 98 8.20 10.22 2.11
CA GLY A 98 9.31 10.19 1.15
C GLY A 98 10.22 8.96 1.21
N GLN A 99 9.89 7.93 2.01
CA GLN A 99 10.70 6.72 2.09
C GLN A 99 10.57 5.82 0.84
N HIS A 100 9.45 5.88 0.15
CA HIS A 100 9.22 5.12 -1.07
C HIS A 100 9.90 5.81 -2.26
N PRO A 101 10.80 5.15 -3.00
CA PRO A 101 11.41 5.74 -4.18
C PRO A 101 10.39 5.79 -5.34
N ALA A 102 10.04 6.99 -5.79
CA ALA A 102 9.16 7.16 -6.94
C ALA A 102 9.74 6.54 -8.23
N SER A 103 11.08 6.41 -8.30
CA SER A 103 11.77 5.72 -9.41
C SER A 103 11.38 4.25 -9.56
N ALA A 104 10.95 3.58 -8.48
CA ALA A 104 10.54 2.17 -8.51
C ALA A 104 9.06 1.97 -8.88
N LEU A 105 8.30 3.03 -9.19
CA LEU A 105 6.87 2.92 -9.53
C LEU A 105 6.61 1.97 -10.70
N LYS A 106 7.45 2.02 -11.74
CA LYS A 106 7.27 1.18 -12.93
C LYS A 106 7.50 -0.29 -12.61
N GLU A 107 8.52 -0.59 -11.81
CA GLU A 107 8.85 -1.94 -11.37
C GLU A 107 7.76 -2.53 -10.49
N ILE A 108 7.20 -1.73 -9.55
CA ILE A 108 6.12 -2.16 -8.67
C ILE A 108 4.81 -2.37 -9.46
N LEU A 109 4.54 -1.55 -10.48
CA LEU A 109 3.37 -1.68 -11.33
C LEU A 109 3.48 -2.81 -12.36
N ALA A 110 4.69 -3.17 -12.79
CA ALA A 110 4.88 -4.12 -13.87
C ALA A 110 4.14 -5.46 -13.68
N PRO A 111 4.20 -6.17 -12.54
CA PRO A 111 3.51 -7.45 -12.38
C PRO A 111 1.98 -7.33 -12.42
N VAL A 112 1.41 -6.21 -11.99
CA VAL A 112 -0.06 -6.01 -12.02
C VAL A 112 -0.54 -5.56 -13.39
N ILE A 113 0.27 -4.82 -14.14
CA ILE A 113 -0.04 -4.41 -15.53
C ILE A 113 0.11 -5.60 -16.50
N SER A 114 1.14 -6.44 -16.33
CA SER A 114 1.34 -7.64 -17.15
C SER A 114 0.31 -8.75 -16.86
N GLY A 115 -0.45 -8.61 -15.78
CA GLY A 115 -1.38 -9.65 -15.34
C GLY A 115 -0.72 -10.83 -14.63
N GLU A 116 0.56 -10.73 -14.27
CA GLU A 116 1.25 -11.78 -13.49
C GLU A 116 0.78 -11.82 -12.03
N ALA A 117 0.40 -10.68 -11.48
CA ALA A 117 -0.09 -10.54 -10.10
C ALA A 117 -1.36 -9.70 -10.05
N ASP A 118 -2.12 -9.89 -8.98
CA ASP A 118 -3.25 -9.02 -8.63
C ASP A 118 -2.79 -7.94 -7.64
N LEU A 119 -1.83 -8.29 -6.74
CA LEU A 119 -1.16 -7.41 -5.80
C LEU A 119 0.36 -7.54 -5.96
N SER A 120 1.07 -6.44 -6.13
CA SER A 120 2.52 -6.34 -6.10
C SER A 120 2.98 -5.62 -4.83
N ILE A 121 4.03 -6.13 -4.18
CA ILE A 121 4.60 -5.59 -2.94
C ILE A 121 6.07 -5.27 -3.17
N GLY A 122 6.48 -4.04 -2.91
CA GLY A 122 7.88 -3.65 -2.91
C GLY A 122 8.60 -4.20 -1.68
N SER A 123 9.51 -5.16 -1.87
CA SER A 123 10.22 -5.84 -0.80
C SER A 123 11.64 -5.32 -0.64
N ARG A 124 12.01 -4.99 0.60
CA ARG A 124 13.36 -4.59 1.01
C ARG A 124 14.32 -5.78 1.17
N PHE A 125 13.79 -7.01 1.13
CA PHE A 125 14.52 -8.22 1.53
C PHE A 125 14.68 -9.24 0.40
N LEU A 126 14.33 -8.90 -0.82
CA LEU A 126 14.55 -9.76 -1.99
C LEU A 126 15.96 -9.67 -2.55
N THR A 127 16.69 -8.58 -2.27
CA THR A 127 18.09 -8.43 -2.68
C THR A 127 19.01 -8.59 -1.45
N GLU A 128 20.00 -9.47 -1.56
CA GLU A 128 20.87 -9.84 -0.42
C GLU A 128 21.85 -8.74 0.05
N ASN A 129 21.99 -7.62 -0.67
CA ASN A 129 23.09 -6.65 -0.45
C ASN A 129 22.66 -5.23 -0.10
N ASP A 130 21.46 -4.98 0.39
CA ASP A 130 20.95 -3.61 0.49
C ASP A 130 21.32 -2.83 1.76
N GLY A 131 22.33 -3.24 2.52
CA GLY A 131 22.87 -2.39 3.60
C GLY A 131 21.87 -2.00 4.70
N PHE A 132 20.62 -2.48 4.61
CA PHE A 132 19.58 -2.14 5.58
C PHE A 132 19.87 -2.80 6.93
N LYS A 133 20.52 -2.02 7.81
CA LYS A 133 20.79 -2.44 9.19
C LYS A 133 19.51 -2.52 9.99
N SER A 134 18.89 -3.69 10.01
CA SER A 134 17.72 -3.95 10.82
C SER A 134 18.12 -4.40 12.22
N THR A 135 17.40 -3.96 13.25
CA THR A 135 17.61 -4.43 14.63
C THR A 135 17.33 -5.92 14.73
N PHE A 136 17.97 -6.61 15.72
CA PHE A 136 17.74 -8.04 15.96
C PHE A 136 16.25 -8.40 16.11
N MET A 137 15.51 -7.60 16.87
CA MET A 137 14.06 -7.78 17.07
C MET A 137 13.27 -7.68 15.77
N ARG A 138 13.62 -6.73 14.90
CA ARG A 138 12.98 -6.58 13.59
C ARG A 138 13.26 -7.79 12.69
N ARG A 139 14.49 -8.29 12.67
CA ARG A 139 14.85 -9.51 11.90
C ARG A 139 14.10 -10.74 12.41
N LEU A 140 13.95 -10.86 13.74
CA LEU A 140 13.16 -11.93 14.34
C LEU A 140 11.69 -11.84 13.91
N GLY A 141 11.09 -10.65 13.96
CA GLY A 141 9.72 -10.42 13.48
C GLY A 141 9.54 -10.81 12.02
N ILE A 142 10.43 -10.37 11.13
CA ILE A 142 10.42 -10.72 9.70
C ILE A 142 10.48 -12.25 9.52
N ARG A 143 11.36 -12.94 10.26
CA ARG A 143 11.47 -14.41 10.18
C ARG A 143 10.18 -15.10 10.64
N ILE A 144 9.58 -14.63 11.73
CA ILE A 144 8.29 -15.16 12.23
C ILE A 144 7.20 -14.98 11.17
N PHE A 145 7.08 -13.78 10.59
CA PHE A 145 6.08 -13.53 9.54
C PHE A 145 6.32 -14.37 8.28
N ARG A 146 7.57 -14.53 7.87
CA ARG A 146 7.93 -15.39 6.73
C ARG A 146 7.45 -16.84 6.95
N VAL A 147 7.75 -17.42 8.12
CA VAL A 147 7.32 -18.78 8.46
C VAL A 147 5.79 -18.86 8.56
N LEU A 148 5.17 -17.90 9.23
CA LEU A 148 3.72 -17.87 9.44
C LEU A 148 2.97 -17.72 8.11
N SER A 149 3.39 -16.81 7.23
CA SER A 149 2.77 -16.63 5.92
C SER A 149 2.87 -17.92 5.08
N THR A 150 4.04 -18.56 5.06
CA THR A 150 4.24 -19.82 4.34
C THR A 150 3.34 -20.92 4.90
N TRP A 151 3.27 -21.06 6.21
CA TRP A 151 2.42 -22.08 6.85
C TRP A 151 0.92 -21.84 6.61
N LEU A 152 0.47 -20.58 6.66
CA LEU A 152 -0.96 -20.24 6.52
C LEU A 152 -1.46 -20.21 5.08
N THR A 153 -0.58 -19.95 4.11
CA THR A 153 -0.97 -19.67 2.72
C THR A 153 -0.28 -20.55 1.67
N GLY A 154 0.77 -21.27 2.06
CA GLY A 154 1.64 -21.98 1.13
C GLY A 154 2.61 -21.06 0.36
N GLN A 155 2.52 -19.72 0.55
CA GLN A 155 3.37 -18.75 -0.12
C GLN A 155 4.24 -17.99 0.89
N THR A 156 5.53 -17.89 0.60
CA THR A 156 6.48 -17.10 1.40
C THR A 156 6.37 -15.64 1.01
N ILE A 157 6.11 -14.77 2.01
CA ILE A 157 6.20 -13.31 1.88
C ILE A 157 7.43 -12.84 2.66
N THR A 158 8.36 -12.18 1.98
CA THR A 158 9.63 -11.73 2.58
C THR A 158 9.50 -10.39 3.29
N ASP A 159 8.66 -9.49 2.79
CA ASP A 159 8.40 -8.17 3.37
C ASP A 159 6.90 -7.88 3.54
N SER A 160 6.27 -8.58 4.48
CA SER A 160 4.86 -8.38 4.78
C SER A 160 4.51 -6.99 5.32
N THR A 161 5.51 -6.25 5.83
CA THR A 161 5.31 -4.93 6.44
C THR A 161 5.52 -3.76 5.48
N SER A 162 5.84 -4.05 4.22
CA SER A 162 6.00 -3.00 3.21
C SER A 162 4.66 -2.35 2.87
N GLY A 163 4.61 -1.02 2.96
CA GLY A 163 3.49 -0.20 2.54
C GLY A 163 3.46 0.08 1.03
N TYR A 164 4.57 -0.12 0.31
CA TYR A 164 4.65 0.14 -1.12
C TYR A 164 3.98 -0.99 -1.92
N ARG A 165 2.75 -0.77 -2.35
CA ARG A 165 1.90 -1.80 -2.97
C ARG A 165 1.22 -1.29 -4.22
N ALA A 166 1.12 -2.14 -5.24
CA ALA A 166 0.32 -1.87 -6.44
C ALA A 166 -0.77 -2.93 -6.60
N TYR A 167 -1.94 -2.48 -7.02
CA TYR A 167 -3.16 -3.26 -7.18
C TYR A 167 -3.62 -3.19 -8.63
N ASN A 168 -3.98 -4.32 -9.23
CA ASN A 168 -4.80 -4.31 -10.44
C ASN A 168 -6.28 -4.06 -10.09
N ARG A 169 -7.15 -3.95 -11.08
CA ARG A 169 -8.58 -3.68 -10.88
C ARG A 169 -9.25 -4.70 -9.96
N ARG A 170 -8.93 -5.98 -10.11
CA ARG A 170 -9.49 -7.08 -9.29
C ARG A 170 -9.09 -6.94 -7.82
N ALA A 171 -7.81 -6.73 -7.56
CA ALA A 171 -7.26 -6.50 -6.22
C ALA A 171 -7.80 -5.21 -5.59
N LEU A 172 -7.89 -4.12 -6.38
CA LEU A 172 -8.43 -2.84 -5.93
C LEU A 172 -9.87 -2.96 -5.43
N LEU A 173 -10.72 -3.63 -6.19
CA LEU A 173 -12.12 -3.85 -5.81
C LEU A 173 -12.26 -4.76 -4.58
N PHE A 174 -11.42 -5.78 -4.50
CA PHE A 174 -11.37 -6.62 -3.31
C PHE A 174 -10.92 -5.83 -2.08
N ALA A 175 -9.83 -5.05 -2.19
CA ALA A 175 -9.34 -4.21 -1.12
C ALA A 175 -10.36 -3.15 -0.70
N ALA A 176 -10.99 -2.45 -1.64
CA ALA A 176 -12.02 -1.46 -1.35
C ALA A 176 -13.14 -2.00 -0.45
N ARG A 177 -13.44 -3.30 -0.56
CA ARG A 177 -14.52 -3.94 0.22
C ARG A 177 -14.05 -4.61 1.51
N TYR A 178 -12.82 -5.16 1.52
CA TYR A 178 -12.34 -6.05 2.58
C TYR A 178 -11.00 -5.64 3.18
N TYR A 179 -10.55 -4.41 2.93
CA TYR A 179 -9.30 -3.92 3.48
C TYR A 179 -9.33 -3.95 5.02
N PRO A 180 -8.29 -4.47 5.67
CA PRO A 180 -8.20 -4.44 7.12
C PRO A 180 -7.90 -3.00 7.58
N ALA A 181 -8.93 -2.28 8.05
CA ALA A 181 -8.89 -0.83 8.29
C ALA A 181 -8.28 -0.42 9.64
N PHE A 182 -7.41 -1.22 10.24
CA PHE A 182 -6.76 -0.89 11.50
C PHE A 182 -5.26 -0.62 11.35
N ASP A 183 -4.61 -0.26 12.43
CA ASP A 183 -3.18 0.03 12.46
C ASP A 183 -2.36 -1.09 11.81
N TYR A 184 -1.54 -0.73 10.82
CA TYR A 184 -0.61 -1.63 10.14
C TYR A 184 -1.28 -2.83 9.44
N PRO A 185 -2.14 -2.59 8.49
CA PRO A 185 -2.93 -3.62 7.83
C PRO A 185 -2.13 -4.53 6.87
N GLU A 186 -0.90 -4.16 6.53
CA GLU A 186 -0.11 -4.76 5.45
C GLU A 186 0.07 -6.27 5.59
N PRO A 187 0.46 -6.84 6.75
CA PRO A 187 0.63 -8.28 6.88
C PRO A 187 -0.70 -9.04 6.78
N GLU A 188 -1.77 -8.49 7.37
CA GLU A 188 -3.11 -9.08 7.29
C GLU A 188 -3.64 -9.05 5.86
N GLU A 189 -3.45 -7.95 5.15
CA GLU A 189 -3.86 -7.79 3.76
C GLU A 189 -3.24 -8.86 2.86
N ALA A 190 -1.92 -9.07 2.92
CA ALA A 190 -1.25 -10.08 2.10
C ALA A 190 -1.83 -11.48 2.32
N ILE A 191 -2.05 -11.89 3.56
CA ILE A 191 -2.67 -13.18 3.90
C ILE A 191 -4.10 -13.26 3.37
N LEU A 192 -4.89 -12.19 3.57
CA LEU A 192 -6.28 -12.13 3.12
C LEU A 192 -6.37 -12.29 1.60
N PHE A 193 -5.49 -11.64 0.85
CA PHE A 193 -5.45 -11.71 -0.61
C PHE A 193 -5.13 -13.13 -1.08
N ILE A 194 -4.04 -13.74 -0.59
CA ILE A 194 -3.61 -15.08 -1.01
C ILE A 194 -4.70 -16.12 -0.68
N ARG A 195 -5.27 -16.05 0.51
CA ARG A 195 -6.34 -17.00 0.93
C ARG A 195 -7.61 -16.90 0.08
N ASN A 196 -7.87 -15.73 -0.49
CA ASN A 196 -9.00 -15.52 -1.40
C ASN A 196 -8.64 -15.72 -2.88
N GLY A 197 -7.46 -16.31 -3.18
CA GLY A 197 -7.07 -16.68 -4.53
C GLY A 197 -6.61 -15.51 -5.41
N LEU A 198 -6.24 -14.37 -4.79
CA LEU A 198 -5.55 -13.30 -5.51
C LEU A 198 -4.04 -13.62 -5.55
N ARG A 199 -3.44 -13.35 -6.68
CA ARG A 199 -2.00 -13.58 -6.90
C ARG A 199 -1.21 -12.43 -6.32
N VAL A 200 -0.34 -12.74 -5.34
CA VAL A 200 0.54 -11.76 -4.69
C VAL A 200 1.97 -12.00 -5.16
N ARG A 201 2.69 -10.93 -5.53
CA ARG A 201 4.07 -11.00 -5.94
C ARG A 201 4.90 -9.91 -5.25
N GLU A 202 6.11 -10.24 -4.86
CA GLU A 202 7.07 -9.27 -4.35
C GLU A 202 8.04 -8.85 -5.45
N VAL A 203 8.42 -7.56 -5.41
CA VAL A 203 9.38 -6.93 -6.33
C VAL A 203 10.49 -6.31 -5.48
N PRO A 204 11.76 -6.44 -5.85
CA PRO A 204 12.85 -5.78 -5.14
C PRO A 204 12.65 -4.27 -5.11
N CYS A 205 12.77 -3.66 -3.93
CA CYS A 205 12.64 -2.22 -3.79
C CYS A 205 13.60 -1.68 -2.72
N ARG A 206 14.49 -0.79 -3.13
CA ARG A 206 15.39 -0.09 -2.21
C ARG A 206 14.67 1.13 -1.64
N MET A 207 14.25 1.07 -0.40
CA MET A 207 13.62 2.19 0.28
C MET A 207 14.69 3.17 0.80
N ALA A 208 14.40 4.47 0.68
CA ALA A 208 15.24 5.51 1.24
C ALA A 208 15.17 5.53 2.77
N PRO A 209 16.22 5.94 3.47
CA PRO A 209 16.11 6.26 4.89
C PRO A 209 15.17 7.45 5.06
N ARG A 210 14.42 7.48 6.17
CA ARG A 210 13.52 8.59 6.50
C ARG A 210 14.32 9.87 6.65
N GLU A 211 14.02 10.90 5.87
CA GLU A 211 14.72 12.19 5.92
C GLU A 211 14.27 13.06 7.09
N ASN A 212 12.98 12.99 7.47
CA ASN A 212 12.39 13.79 8.54
C ASN A 212 11.42 12.94 9.39
N GLY A 213 11.33 13.26 10.69
CA GLY A 213 10.38 12.67 11.62
C GLY A 213 10.99 11.63 12.57
N HIS A 214 10.38 11.52 13.76
CA HIS A 214 10.73 10.52 14.77
C HIS A 214 9.91 9.25 14.55
N SER A 215 10.57 8.08 14.60
CA SER A 215 9.86 6.81 14.64
C SER A 215 8.92 6.78 15.86
N SER A 216 7.64 6.62 15.63
CA SER A 216 6.61 6.56 16.68
C SER A 216 6.73 5.30 17.56
N ILE A 217 7.69 4.41 17.29
CA ILE A 217 7.75 3.07 17.87
C ILE A 217 8.84 3.00 18.95
N ASN A 218 8.44 3.06 20.22
CA ASN A 218 9.25 2.69 21.38
C ASN A 218 9.48 1.17 21.44
N PRO A 219 10.59 0.66 22.03
CA PRO A 219 10.86 -0.79 22.15
C PRO A 219 9.73 -1.61 22.78
N LEU A 220 9.11 -1.10 23.83
CA LEU A 220 7.95 -1.75 24.48
C LEU A 220 6.71 -1.76 23.57
N LYS A 221 6.46 -0.66 22.84
CA LYS A 221 5.39 -0.60 21.84
C LYS A 221 5.66 -1.55 20.67
N SER A 222 6.93 -1.81 20.33
CA SER A 222 7.30 -2.76 19.27
C SER A 222 6.90 -4.20 19.58
N VAL A 223 7.03 -4.65 20.83
CA VAL A 223 6.63 -6.01 21.25
C VAL A 223 5.08 -6.14 21.20
N TYR A 224 4.37 -5.18 21.79
CA TYR A 224 2.90 -5.14 21.74
C TYR A 224 2.41 -5.13 20.28
N TYR A 225 3.01 -4.32 19.45
CA TYR A 225 2.73 -4.22 18.04
C TYR A 225 2.94 -5.58 17.32
N MET A 226 4.07 -6.23 17.55
CA MET A 226 4.37 -7.53 16.94
C MET A 226 3.34 -8.59 17.35
N MET A 227 2.93 -8.64 18.63
CA MET A 227 1.87 -9.54 19.10
C MET A 227 0.52 -9.24 18.43
N LYS A 228 0.13 -7.96 18.33
CA LYS A 228 -1.12 -7.53 17.67
C LYS A 228 -1.14 -7.97 16.21
N VAL A 229 -0.04 -7.76 15.48
CA VAL A 229 0.05 -8.13 14.06
C VAL A 229 0.07 -9.65 13.88
N ILE A 230 0.76 -10.42 14.71
CA ILE A 230 0.73 -11.89 14.67
C ILE A 230 -0.70 -12.39 14.88
N LEU A 231 -1.39 -11.85 15.88
CA LEU A 231 -2.77 -12.23 16.17
C LEU A 231 -3.71 -11.88 15.00
N SER A 232 -3.58 -10.69 14.42
CA SER A 232 -4.42 -10.27 13.28
C SER A 232 -4.21 -11.16 12.06
N VAL A 233 -2.97 -11.54 11.78
CA VAL A 233 -2.61 -12.48 10.68
C VAL A 233 -3.21 -13.86 10.92
N ILE A 234 -3.12 -14.39 12.14
CA ILE A 234 -3.73 -15.68 12.50
C ILE A 234 -5.25 -15.60 12.33
N LEU A 235 -5.88 -14.56 12.86
CA LEU A 235 -7.33 -14.36 12.73
C LEU A 235 -7.74 -14.22 11.25
N ALA A 236 -6.98 -13.47 10.44
CA ALA A 236 -7.23 -13.35 9.00
C ALA A 236 -7.15 -14.69 8.28
N ALA A 237 -6.22 -15.56 8.69
CA ALA A 237 -6.06 -16.87 8.12
C ALA A 237 -7.23 -17.81 8.41
N PHE A 238 -7.95 -17.63 9.51
CA PHE A 238 -9.13 -18.44 9.84
C PHE A 238 -10.45 -17.80 9.40
N ARG A 239 -10.44 -16.56 8.89
CA ARG A 239 -11.67 -15.96 8.34
C ARG A 239 -12.22 -16.79 7.18
N PRO A 240 -13.55 -16.91 7.05
CA PRO A 240 -14.17 -17.54 5.89
C PRO A 240 -13.72 -16.86 4.59
N LYS A 241 -13.51 -17.68 3.55
CA LYS A 241 -13.24 -17.13 2.21
C LYS A 241 -14.40 -16.22 1.78
N LYS A 242 -14.06 -15.11 1.13
CA LYS A 242 -15.06 -14.17 0.63
C LYS A 242 -15.67 -14.66 -0.68
N ASN A 243 -16.93 -14.36 -0.90
CA ASN A 243 -17.54 -14.58 -2.20
C ASN A 243 -16.97 -13.56 -3.20
N LEU A 244 -16.31 -14.03 -4.25
CA LEU A 244 -15.64 -13.21 -5.24
C LEU A 244 -16.46 -13.02 -6.53
N GLN A 245 -17.70 -13.54 -6.61
CA GLN A 245 -18.54 -13.42 -7.82
C GLN A 245 -18.68 -11.98 -8.32
N PHE A 246 -18.62 -10.99 -7.42
CA PHE A 246 -18.65 -9.58 -7.81
C PHE A 246 -17.40 -9.12 -8.61
N LEU A 247 -16.29 -9.88 -8.52
CA LEU A 247 -15.07 -9.58 -9.28
C LEU A 247 -15.15 -10.17 -10.70
N ASP A 248 -15.89 -11.25 -10.89
CA ASP A 248 -16.00 -11.95 -12.17
C ASP A 248 -16.91 -11.18 -13.16
N ASN A 249 -17.89 -10.43 -12.63
CA ASN A 249 -18.79 -9.60 -13.44
C ASN A 249 -18.09 -8.39 -14.09
N ILE A 250 -16.88 -8.04 -13.68
CA ILE A 250 -16.14 -6.89 -14.22
C ILE A 250 -15.44 -7.22 -15.54
N GLY A 251 -15.12 -8.49 -15.76
CA GLY A 251 -14.52 -8.97 -17.03
C GLY A 251 -15.51 -9.05 -18.20
N SER A 252 -16.81 -8.94 -17.93
CA SER A 252 -17.86 -9.01 -18.96
C SER A 252 -18.33 -7.65 -19.45
N GLU A 253 -17.90 -6.54 -18.84
CA GLU A 253 -18.27 -5.17 -19.24
C GLU A 253 -17.11 -4.41 -19.95
N GLN A 254 -16.03 -5.09 -20.31
CA GLN A 254 -14.93 -4.58 -21.15
C GLN A 254 -14.97 -5.24 -22.54
#